data_07afd942dce3a1661fefb133d67ef1e5
#
_entry.id   07afd942dce3a1661fefb133d67ef1e5
#
_cell.length_a   1.000
_cell.length_b   1.000
_cell.length_c   1.000
_cell.angle_alpha   90.00
_cell.angle_beta   90.00
_cell.angle_gamma   90.00
#
_symmetry.space_group_name_H-M   'P 1'
#
loop_
_entity.id
_entity.type
_entity.pdbx_description
1 polymer ?
#
loop_
_entity_poly.entity_id
_entity_poly.type
_entity_poly.pdbx_seq_one_letter_code
_entity_poly.pdbx_strand_id
1 'polypeptide(L)'
;YLFPSSYDIEPGTRPERIVQMMVNQFEEQFRKPYADEIARRGRSLHEIVTIAAMIEREAEVDKDRPLIAGVIENRLRKGMRLQIDATVLYALGRHKNRVLYRDLLVDSPYNTYSRAGLPPGPIANPGLPSLIAALRPASHEYLFYVAAGDGSHVFTRTEAEHNREVARYRARQRSGSN
;
A
#
# COMPACT_ATOMS: atom_id res chain seq x y z
N TYR A 1 -12.93 0.43 -2.59
CA TYR A 1 -13.90 -0.53 -3.18
C TYR A 1 -14.34 -0.15 -4.60
N LEU A 2 -13.86 0.98 -5.13
CA LEU A 2 -14.10 1.36 -6.52
C LEU A 2 -13.02 0.70 -7.37
N PHE A 3 -13.31 -0.47 -7.94
CA PHE A 3 -12.29 -1.29 -8.61
C PHE A 3 -11.73 -0.58 -9.84
N PRO A 4 -10.41 -0.43 -9.98
CA PRO A 4 -9.79 0.19 -11.15
C PRO A 4 -9.88 -0.75 -12.35
N SER A 5 -10.61 -0.31 -13.38
CA SER A 5 -10.81 -1.04 -14.64
C SER A 5 -11.22 -0.04 -15.75
N SER A 6 -11.31 -0.53 -16.97
CA SER A 6 -11.98 0.20 -18.06
C SER A 6 -13.48 -0.01 -17.96
N TYR A 7 -14.25 1.06 -18.12
CA TYR A 7 -15.71 1.05 -18.06
C TYR A 7 -16.29 1.74 -19.28
N ASP A 8 -17.20 1.09 -19.97
CA ASP A 8 -17.98 1.71 -21.04
C ASP A 8 -19.09 2.55 -20.41
N ILE A 9 -19.02 3.86 -20.55
CA ILE A 9 -19.94 4.82 -19.96
C ILE A 9 -20.60 5.62 -21.06
N GLU A 10 -21.93 5.50 -21.16
CA GLU A 10 -22.72 6.30 -22.10
C GLU A 10 -22.82 7.77 -21.66
N PRO A 11 -22.85 8.74 -22.60
CA PRO A 11 -23.10 10.14 -22.29
C PRO A 11 -24.41 10.30 -21.48
N GLY A 12 -24.34 11.06 -20.37
CA GLY A 12 -25.49 11.29 -19.49
C GLY A 12 -25.71 10.21 -18.42
N THR A 13 -24.83 9.22 -18.32
CA THR A 13 -24.88 8.24 -17.22
C THR A 13 -24.72 8.95 -15.87
N ARG A 14 -25.64 8.69 -14.95
CA ARG A 14 -25.62 9.27 -13.60
C ARG A 14 -24.40 8.77 -12.80
N PRO A 15 -23.77 9.63 -11.97
CA PRO A 15 -22.58 9.26 -11.16
C PRO A 15 -22.81 8.04 -10.28
N GLU A 16 -24.00 7.87 -9.70
CA GLU A 16 -24.34 6.73 -8.85
C GLU A 16 -24.25 5.40 -9.61
N ARG A 17 -24.64 5.41 -10.89
CA ARG A 17 -24.55 4.23 -11.76
C ARG A 17 -23.08 3.86 -12.01
N ILE A 18 -22.21 4.85 -12.22
CA ILE A 18 -20.77 4.64 -12.41
C ILE A 18 -20.17 4.03 -11.13
N VAL A 19 -20.48 4.61 -9.97
CA VAL A 19 -20.02 4.06 -8.68
C VAL A 19 -20.51 2.61 -8.51
N GLN A 20 -21.76 2.32 -8.85
CA GLN A 20 -22.31 0.95 -8.74
C GLN A 20 -21.58 -0.02 -9.68
N MET A 21 -21.23 0.41 -10.90
CA MET A 21 -20.45 -0.43 -11.82
C MET A 21 -19.07 -0.77 -11.23
N MET A 22 -18.40 0.21 -10.62
CA MET A 22 -17.08 0.01 -10.00
C MET A 22 -17.14 -0.89 -8.77
N VAL A 23 -18.18 -0.78 -7.96
CA VAL A 23 -18.42 -1.67 -6.80
C VAL A 23 -18.76 -3.08 -7.27
N ASN A 24 -19.63 -3.23 -8.27
CA ASN A 24 -19.96 -4.54 -8.84
C ASN A 24 -18.70 -5.22 -9.40
N GLN A 25 -17.81 -4.47 -10.04
CA GLN A 25 -16.54 -5.01 -10.55
C GLN A 25 -15.65 -5.51 -9.41
N PHE A 26 -15.59 -4.83 -8.27
CA PHE A 26 -14.90 -5.31 -7.07
C PHE A 26 -15.47 -6.65 -6.57
N GLU A 27 -16.81 -6.76 -6.54
CA GLU A 27 -17.48 -8.00 -6.17
C GLU A 27 -17.11 -9.16 -7.09
N GLU A 28 -17.18 -8.94 -8.42
CA GLU A 28 -16.94 -9.98 -9.42
C GLU A 28 -15.45 -10.35 -9.55
N GLN A 29 -14.53 -9.38 -9.46
CA GLN A 29 -13.10 -9.62 -9.66
C GLN A 29 -12.39 -10.08 -8.39
N PHE A 30 -12.90 -9.72 -7.21
CA PHE A 30 -12.20 -10.00 -5.97
C PHE A 30 -13.08 -10.68 -4.92
N ARG A 31 -14.16 -10.05 -4.44
CA ARG A 31 -14.85 -10.56 -3.25
C ARG A 31 -15.44 -11.96 -3.45
N LYS A 32 -16.10 -12.22 -4.57
CA LYS A 32 -16.71 -13.54 -4.86
C LYS A 32 -15.65 -14.61 -5.16
N PRO A 33 -14.70 -14.41 -6.12
CA PRO A 33 -13.72 -15.43 -6.45
C PRO A 33 -12.80 -15.83 -5.28
N TYR A 34 -12.53 -14.92 -4.34
CA TYR A 34 -11.63 -15.14 -3.22
C TYR A 34 -12.34 -15.24 -1.86
N ALA A 35 -13.67 -15.47 -1.85
CA ALA A 35 -14.47 -15.47 -0.62
C ALA A 35 -13.93 -16.43 0.45
N ASP A 36 -13.54 -17.65 0.08
CA ASP A 36 -12.98 -18.65 1.00
C ASP A 36 -11.60 -18.23 1.55
N GLU A 37 -10.77 -17.58 0.73
CA GLU A 37 -9.48 -17.09 1.19
C GLU A 37 -9.63 -15.90 2.12
N ILE A 38 -10.53 -14.98 1.80
CA ILE A 38 -10.89 -13.85 2.66
C ILE A 38 -11.36 -14.36 4.03
N ALA A 39 -12.25 -15.36 4.05
CA ALA A 39 -12.75 -15.96 5.29
C ALA A 39 -11.63 -16.61 6.13
N ARG A 40 -10.67 -17.28 5.49
CA ARG A 40 -9.53 -17.93 6.17
C ARG A 40 -8.41 -16.97 6.58
N ARG A 41 -8.41 -15.74 6.08
CA ARG A 41 -7.32 -14.77 6.30
C ARG A 41 -7.20 -14.29 7.75
N GLY A 42 -8.28 -14.43 8.55
CA GLY A 42 -8.33 -13.95 9.94
C GLY A 42 -8.34 -12.42 10.05
N ARG A 43 -8.70 -11.72 8.97
CA ARG A 43 -8.88 -10.27 8.89
C ARG A 43 -10.22 -9.96 8.23
N SER A 44 -10.82 -8.84 8.60
CA SER A 44 -11.99 -8.33 7.89
C SER A 44 -11.65 -7.94 6.45
N LEU A 45 -12.65 -7.96 5.57
CA LEU A 45 -12.50 -7.47 4.20
C LEU A 45 -11.98 -6.02 4.18
N HIS A 46 -12.43 -5.20 5.14
CA HIS A 46 -12.00 -3.81 5.26
C HIS A 46 -10.49 -3.69 5.56
N GLU A 47 -9.94 -4.52 6.46
CA GLU A 47 -8.51 -4.56 6.75
C GLU A 47 -7.69 -5.04 5.55
N ILE A 48 -8.19 -6.06 4.83
CA ILE A 48 -7.53 -6.58 3.62
C ILE A 48 -7.45 -5.48 2.55
N VAL A 49 -8.54 -4.77 2.29
CA VAL A 49 -8.56 -3.67 1.31
C VAL A 49 -7.69 -2.49 1.78
N THR A 50 -7.63 -2.23 3.09
CA THR A 50 -6.76 -1.20 3.67
C THR A 50 -5.27 -1.54 3.45
N ILE A 51 -4.87 -2.78 3.69
CA ILE A 51 -3.51 -3.27 3.41
C ILE A 51 -3.22 -3.19 1.90
N ALA A 52 -4.15 -3.67 1.06
CA ALA A 52 -4.01 -3.62 -0.39
C ALA A 52 -3.84 -2.19 -0.92
N ALA A 53 -4.57 -1.21 -0.35
CA ALA A 53 -4.45 0.19 -0.73
C ALA A 53 -3.08 0.79 -0.40
N MET A 54 -2.45 0.37 0.71
CA MET A 54 -1.08 0.75 1.03
C MET A 54 -0.08 0.12 0.05
N ILE A 55 -0.22 -1.18 -0.24
CA ILE A 55 0.61 -1.89 -1.23
C ILE A 55 0.50 -1.22 -2.61
N GLU A 56 -0.71 -0.83 -3.03
CA GLU A 56 -0.95 -0.16 -4.31
C GLU A 56 -0.18 1.15 -4.45
N ARG A 57 -0.01 1.87 -3.34
CA ARG A 57 0.68 3.17 -3.31
C ARG A 57 2.20 3.05 -3.15
N GLU A 58 2.70 1.88 -2.73
CA GLU A 58 4.13 1.64 -2.49
C GLU A 58 4.79 0.88 -3.65
N ALA A 59 4.12 -0.13 -4.23
CA ALA A 59 4.72 -1.01 -5.22
C ALA A 59 4.65 -0.42 -6.64
N GLU A 60 5.80 -0.22 -7.27
CA GLU A 60 5.90 0.10 -8.70
C GLU A 60 5.99 -1.17 -9.57
N VAL A 61 6.56 -2.26 -9.03
CA VAL A 61 6.70 -3.55 -9.73
C VAL A 61 5.93 -4.65 -9.00
N ASP A 62 5.28 -5.54 -9.77
CA ASP A 62 4.37 -6.55 -9.21
C ASP A 62 5.06 -7.56 -8.29
N LYS A 63 6.33 -7.89 -8.56
CA LYS A 63 7.12 -8.82 -7.73
C LYS A 63 7.31 -8.35 -6.27
N ASP A 64 7.23 -7.04 -6.02
CA ASP A 64 7.44 -6.45 -4.71
C ASP A 64 6.15 -6.46 -3.86
N ARG A 65 4.97 -6.50 -4.48
CA ARG A 65 3.68 -6.45 -3.78
C ARG A 65 3.55 -7.48 -2.66
N PRO A 66 3.81 -8.79 -2.88
CA PRO A 66 3.74 -9.77 -1.80
C PRO A 66 4.82 -9.58 -0.73
N LEU A 67 6.00 -9.06 -1.10
CA LEU A 67 7.07 -8.74 -0.15
C LEU A 67 6.70 -7.55 0.74
N ILE A 68 6.16 -6.47 0.17
CA ILE A 68 5.64 -5.31 0.91
C ILE A 68 4.51 -5.75 1.85
N ALA A 69 3.58 -6.59 1.37
CA ALA A 69 2.53 -7.19 2.19
C ALA A 69 3.11 -7.93 3.41
N GLY A 70 4.17 -8.73 3.19
CA GLY A 70 4.87 -9.45 4.27
C GLY A 70 5.53 -8.51 5.27
N VAL A 71 6.13 -7.39 4.83
CA VAL A 71 6.68 -6.36 5.75
C VAL A 71 5.57 -5.76 6.61
N ILE A 72 4.42 -5.38 6.01
CA ILE A 72 3.27 -4.84 6.73
C ILE A 72 2.82 -5.84 7.81
N GLU A 73 2.62 -7.10 7.46
CA GLU A 73 2.21 -8.15 8.40
C GLU A 73 3.23 -8.36 9.52
N ASN A 74 4.53 -8.37 9.20
CA ASN A 74 5.58 -8.53 10.18
C ASN A 74 5.61 -7.37 11.19
N ARG A 75 5.45 -6.12 10.71
CA ARG A 75 5.38 -4.94 11.56
C ARG A 75 4.14 -4.96 12.45
N LEU A 76 2.95 -5.28 11.88
CA LEU A 76 1.71 -5.40 12.66
C LEU A 76 1.84 -6.45 13.77
N ARG A 77 2.38 -7.63 13.47
CA ARG A 77 2.59 -8.70 14.44
C ARG A 77 3.56 -8.32 15.58
N LYS A 78 4.52 -7.44 15.28
CA LYS A 78 5.50 -6.91 16.25
C LYS A 78 5.04 -5.65 16.96
N GLY A 79 3.84 -5.12 16.68
CA GLY A 79 3.36 -3.85 17.23
C GLY A 79 4.15 -2.63 16.72
N MET A 80 4.89 -2.77 15.64
CA MET A 80 5.65 -1.68 15.03
C MET A 80 4.74 -0.74 14.24
N ARG A 81 5.07 0.55 14.23
CA ARG A 81 4.41 1.53 13.34
C ARG A 81 4.72 1.21 11.89
N LEU A 82 3.74 1.34 10.99
CA LEU A 82 3.91 0.98 9.58
C LEU A 82 4.83 1.96 8.83
N GLN A 83 4.79 3.26 9.17
CA GLN A 83 5.66 4.31 8.61
C GLN A 83 5.63 4.35 7.08
N ILE A 84 4.43 4.38 6.52
CA ILE A 84 4.17 4.40 5.08
C ILE A 84 3.89 5.84 4.66
N ASP A 85 4.74 6.41 3.80
CA ASP A 85 4.65 7.80 3.33
C ASP A 85 3.30 8.12 2.66
N ALA A 86 2.77 7.19 1.89
CA ALA A 86 1.49 7.33 1.21
C ALA A 86 0.32 7.61 2.18
N THR A 87 0.37 7.09 3.41
CA THR A 87 -0.65 7.36 4.43
C THR A 87 -0.60 8.80 4.94
N VAL A 88 0.60 9.38 5.02
CA VAL A 88 0.81 10.80 5.37
C VAL A 88 0.30 11.71 4.26
N LEU A 89 0.63 11.39 3.00
CA LEU A 89 0.13 12.15 1.84
C LEU A 89 -1.41 12.14 1.77
N TYR A 90 -2.03 10.98 2.05
CA TYR A 90 -3.48 10.86 2.16
C TYR A 90 -4.04 11.74 3.28
N ALA A 91 -3.44 11.70 4.47
CA ALA A 91 -3.83 12.50 5.62
C ALA A 91 -3.76 14.01 5.35
N LEU A 92 -2.78 14.46 4.54
CA LEU A 92 -2.63 15.84 4.14
C LEU A 92 -3.67 16.32 3.11
N GLY A 93 -4.37 15.40 2.44
CA GLY A 93 -5.37 15.70 1.42
C GLY A 93 -4.82 16.43 0.18
N ARG A 94 -3.51 16.36 -0.07
CA ARG A 94 -2.86 17.05 -1.18
C ARG A 94 -1.74 16.22 -1.78
N HIS A 95 -1.60 16.32 -3.10
CA HIS A 95 -0.51 15.67 -3.81
C HIS A 95 0.83 16.38 -3.53
N LYS A 96 1.86 15.61 -3.22
CA LYS A 96 3.25 16.07 -3.07
C LYS A 96 4.19 15.01 -3.63
N ASN A 97 5.24 15.47 -4.29
CA ASN A 97 6.27 14.57 -4.84
C ASN A 97 7.19 14.01 -3.75
N ARG A 98 7.22 14.62 -2.55
CA ARG A 98 8.08 14.22 -1.43
C ARG A 98 7.44 14.56 -0.10
N VAL A 99 7.49 13.61 0.83
CA VAL A 99 7.15 13.83 2.25
C VAL A 99 8.32 14.51 2.95
N LEU A 100 8.05 15.60 3.67
CA LEU A 100 9.02 16.32 4.48
C LEU A 100 8.84 15.97 5.97
N TYR A 101 9.88 16.16 6.78
CA TYR A 101 9.81 15.91 8.23
C TYR A 101 8.62 16.59 8.92
N ARG A 102 8.30 17.83 8.54
CA ARG A 102 7.11 18.54 9.06
C ARG A 102 5.78 17.88 8.69
N ASP A 103 5.73 17.15 7.58
CA ASP A 103 4.52 16.44 7.12
C ASP A 103 4.25 15.20 7.98
N LEU A 104 5.31 14.58 8.55
CA LEU A 104 5.20 13.44 9.46
C LEU A 104 4.53 13.81 10.80
N LEU A 105 4.40 15.10 11.09
CA LEU A 105 3.76 15.61 12.32
C LEU A 105 2.25 15.82 12.17
N VAL A 106 1.66 15.55 10.99
CA VAL A 106 0.22 15.71 10.79
C VAL A 106 -0.56 14.87 11.81
N ASP A 107 -1.44 15.50 12.56
CA ASP A 107 -2.34 14.80 13.48
C ASP A 107 -3.54 14.24 12.70
N SER A 108 -3.44 12.97 12.39
CA SER A 108 -4.46 12.23 11.64
C SER A 108 -4.45 10.76 12.05
N PRO A 109 -5.62 10.10 12.13
CA PRO A 109 -5.68 8.65 12.35
C PRO A 109 -5.06 7.84 11.20
N TYR A 110 -4.86 8.46 10.03
CA TYR A 110 -4.17 7.85 8.89
C TYR A 110 -2.65 7.95 8.98
N ASN A 111 -2.08 8.75 9.89
CA ASN A 111 -0.63 8.91 10.00
C ASN A 111 0.03 7.69 10.66
N THR A 112 0.54 6.77 9.86
CA THR A 112 1.20 5.54 10.34
C THR A 112 2.62 5.76 10.89
N TYR A 113 3.13 7.00 10.91
CA TYR A 113 4.34 7.38 11.65
C TYR A 113 4.05 7.71 13.12
N SER A 114 2.86 8.22 13.43
CA SER A 114 2.44 8.57 14.78
C SER A 114 1.54 7.53 15.44
N ARG A 115 0.79 6.77 14.65
CA ARG A 115 -0.18 5.76 15.11
C ARG A 115 0.32 4.36 14.80
N ALA A 116 0.14 3.42 15.74
CA ALA A 116 0.40 2.00 15.53
C ALA A 116 -0.85 1.31 14.94
N GLY A 117 -0.65 0.17 14.26
CA GLY A 117 -1.71 -0.59 13.64
C GLY A 117 -2.07 -0.09 12.24
N LEU A 118 -3.19 -0.58 11.72
CA LEU A 118 -3.74 -0.15 10.43
C LEU A 118 -4.42 1.24 10.55
N PRO A 119 -4.37 2.06 9.50
CA PRO A 119 -5.20 3.25 9.43
C PRO A 119 -6.70 2.88 9.39
N PRO A 120 -7.62 3.83 9.63
CA PRO A 120 -9.06 3.56 9.70
C PRO A 120 -9.66 2.97 8.43
N GLY A 121 -9.02 3.13 7.28
CA GLY A 121 -9.50 2.62 6.00
C GLY A 121 -8.51 2.79 4.86
N PRO A 122 -8.89 2.34 3.65
CA PRO A 122 -8.02 2.39 2.49
C PRO A 122 -7.69 3.83 2.05
N ILE A 123 -6.45 4.04 1.61
CA ILE A 123 -5.92 5.32 1.12
C ILE A 123 -5.94 5.43 -0.42
N ALA A 124 -6.39 4.39 -1.10
CA ALA A 124 -6.55 4.29 -2.55
C ALA A 124 -7.56 3.20 -2.89
N ASN A 125 -7.93 3.09 -4.16
CA ASN A 125 -8.67 1.96 -4.70
C ASN A 125 -7.68 0.97 -5.30
N PRO A 126 -7.37 -0.16 -4.63
CA PRO A 126 -6.36 -1.10 -5.07
C PRO A 126 -6.84 -1.96 -6.25
N GLY A 127 -5.92 -2.26 -7.17
CA GLY A 127 -6.13 -3.25 -8.21
C GLY A 127 -6.01 -4.69 -7.70
N LEU A 128 -6.38 -5.64 -8.55
CA LEU A 128 -6.36 -7.07 -8.21
C LEU A 128 -4.99 -7.58 -7.72
N PRO A 129 -3.84 -7.19 -8.31
CA PRO A 129 -2.54 -7.65 -7.83
C PRO A 129 -2.26 -7.27 -6.37
N SER A 130 -2.62 -6.05 -5.94
CA SER A 130 -2.45 -5.60 -4.56
C SER A 130 -3.42 -6.29 -3.60
N LEU A 131 -4.66 -6.54 -4.03
CA LEU A 131 -5.65 -7.30 -3.26
C LEU A 131 -5.19 -8.74 -3.02
N ILE A 132 -4.66 -9.41 -4.07
CA ILE A 132 -4.09 -10.76 -3.94
C ILE A 132 -2.86 -10.75 -3.03
N ALA A 133 -1.98 -9.77 -3.14
CA ALA A 133 -0.81 -9.65 -2.27
C ALA A 133 -1.19 -9.49 -0.79
N ALA A 134 -2.26 -8.74 -0.50
CA ALA A 134 -2.80 -8.61 0.86
C ALA A 134 -3.39 -9.92 1.39
N LEU A 135 -3.98 -10.76 0.52
CA LEU A 135 -4.46 -12.10 0.87
C LEU A 135 -3.30 -13.09 1.07
N ARG A 136 -2.28 -13.01 0.22
CA ARG A 136 -1.16 -13.97 0.12
C ARG A 136 0.18 -13.25 0.32
N PRO A 137 0.45 -12.66 1.50
CA PRO A 137 1.72 -12.01 1.77
C PRO A 137 2.85 -13.03 1.71
N ALA A 138 4.00 -12.63 1.17
CA ALA A 138 5.18 -13.48 1.18
C ALA A 138 5.66 -13.73 2.62
N SER A 139 6.04 -14.98 2.90
CA SER A 139 6.59 -15.37 4.20
C SER A 139 8.09 -15.06 4.23
N HIS A 140 8.49 -14.12 5.07
CA HIS A 140 9.88 -13.72 5.29
C HIS A 140 10.01 -12.95 6.62
N GLU A 141 11.23 -12.52 6.96
CA GLU A 141 11.50 -11.78 8.19
C GLU A 141 11.83 -10.29 7.97
N TYR A 142 11.65 -9.76 6.75
CA TYR A 142 11.92 -8.36 6.47
C TYR A 142 10.98 -7.44 7.24
N LEU A 143 11.55 -6.33 7.72
CA LEU A 143 10.85 -5.28 8.46
C LEU A 143 10.95 -3.92 7.77
N PHE A 144 11.86 -3.77 6.81
CA PHE A 144 12.14 -2.52 6.12
C PHE A 144 12.29 -2.76 4.62
N TYR A 145 12.02 -1.73 3.84
CA TYR A 145 12.34 -1.66 2.42
C TYR A 145 12.73 -0.24 2.02
N VAL A 146 13.50 -0.12 0.96
CA VAL A 146 13.90 1.15 0.36
C VAL A 146 13.98 0.99 -1.14
N ALA A 147 13.68 2.05 -1.91
CA ALA A 147 13.76 2.04 -3.36
C ALA A 147 15.16 1.64 -3.85
N ALA A 148 15.24 0.73 -4.83
CA ALA A 148 16.49 0.32 -5.47
C ALA A 148 16.94 1.31 -6.55
N GLY A 149 16.00 2.11 -7.10
CA GLY A 149 16.23 3.11 -8.14
C GLY A 149 15.85 2.65 -9.56
N ASP A 150 15.36 1.44 -9.69
CA ASP A 150 14.85 0.82 -10.93
C ASP A 150 13.34 0.50 -10.85
N GLY A 151 12.62 1.13 -9.90
CA GLY A 151 11.23 0.87 -9.59
C GLY A 151 11.03 -0.29 -8.61
N SER A 152 12.08 -1.09 -8.31
CA SER A 152 12.00 -2.15 -7.30
C SER A 152 12.50 -1.69 -5.93
N HIS A 153 12.36 -2.57 -4.91
CA HIS A 153 12.81 -2.32 -3.55
C HIS A 153 13.89 -3.31 -3.09
N VAL A 154 14.76 -2.83 -2.21
CA VAL A 154 15.66 -3.66 -1.40
C VAL A 154 15.01 -3.88 -0.04
N PHE A 155 14.83 -5.14 0.35
CA PHE A 155 14.20 -5.54 1.60
C PHE A 155 15.26 -5.92 2.63
N THR A 156 15.09 -5.48 3.88
CA THR A 156 16.06 -5.71 4.97
C THR A 156 15.36 -6.10 6.27
N ARG A 157 16.10 -6.80 7.15
CA ARG A 157 15.58 -7.30 8.44
C ARG A 157 15.81 -6.34 9.59
N THR A 158 16.91 -5.58 9.51
CA THR A 158 17.35 -4.70 10.61
C THR A 158 17.42 -3.24 10.15
N GLU A 159 17.27 -2.32 11.10
CA GLU A 159 17.41 -0.89 10.86
C GLU A 159 18.83 -0.53 10.37
N ALA A 160 19.86 -1.21 10.90
CA ALA A 160 21.24 -0.99 10.46
C ALA A 160 21.45 -1.38 8.99
N GLU A 161 20.85 -2.48 8.53
CA GLU A 161 20.86 -2.86 7.10
C GLU A 161 20.10 -1.83 6.27
N HIS A 162 18.91 -1.43 6.72
CA HIS A 162 18.10 -0.42 6.05
C HIS A 162 18.85 0.89 5.87
N ASN A 163 19.47 1.40 6.92
CA ASN A 163 20.22 2.65 6.87
C ASN A 163 21.41 2.58 5.89
N ARG A 164 22.09 1.42 5.77
CA ARG A 164 23.12 1.20 4.75
C ARG A 164 22.55 1.28 3.33
N GLU A 165 21.42 0.64 3.07
CA GLU A 165 20.77 0.68 1.76
C GLU A 165 20.24 2.08 1.40
N VAL A 166 19.68 2.81 2.38
CA VAL A 166 19.29 4.23 2.21
C VAL A 166 20.49 5.09 1.83
N ALA A 167 21.65 4.89 2.47
CA ALA A 167 22.87 5.61 2.14
C ALA A 167 23.35 5.28 0.71
N ARG A 168 23.32 4.01 0.30
CA ARG A 168 23.65 3.56 -1.06
C ARG A 168 22.71 4.17 -2.11
N TYR A 169 21.41 4.16 -1.84
CA TYR A 169 20.41 4.78 -2.72
C TYR A 169 20.69 6.27 -2.92
N ARG A 170 20.90 7.01 -1.83
CA ARG A 170 21.22 8.45 -1.87
C ARG A 170 22.52 8.75 -2.63
N ALA A 171 23.56 7.91 -2.49
CA ALA A 171 24.82 8.07 -3.22
C ALA A 171 24.61 7.90 -4.73
N ARG A 172 23.85 6.87 -5.16
CA ARG A 172 23.50 6.66 -6.57
C ARG A 172 22.71 7.82 -7.18
N GLN A 173 21.74 8.38 -6.45
CA GLN A 173 20.97 9.54 -6.92
C GLN A 173 21.85 10.78 -7.14
N ARG A 174 22.87 10.99 -6.32
CA ARG A 174 23.83 12.11 -6.47
C ARG A 174 24.75 11.93 -7.68
N SER A 175 25.18 10.71 -7.96
CA SER A 175 26.09 10.41 -9.10
C SER A 175 25.37 10.36 -10.45
N GLY A 176 24.06 10.14 -10.49
CA GLY A 176 23.26 10.13 -11.73
C GLY A 176 22.69 11.50 -12.11
N SER A 177 22.92 12.55 -11.32
CA SER A 177 22.44 13.92 -11.54
C SER A 177 23.53 14.88 -12.08
N ASN A 178 24.69 14.35 -12.53
CA ASN A 178 25.80 15.10 -13.17
C ASN A 178 25.80 14.89 -14.68
#